data_7c078220f6c8c918e1a379e419a57181
#
_entry.id   7c078220f6c8c918e1a379e419a57181
#
_cell.length_a   1.000
_cell.length_b   1.000
_cell.length_c   1.000
_cell.angle_alpha   90.00
_cell.angle_beta   90.00
_cell.angle_gamma   90.00
#
_symmetry.space_group_name_H-M   'P 1'
#
loop_
_entity.id
_entity.type
_entity.pdbx_description
1 polymer ?
#
loop_
_entity_poly.entity_id
_entity_poly.type
_entity_poly.pdbx_seq_one_letter_code
_entity_poly.pdbx_strand_id
1 'polypeptide(L)'
;MGVEVHFVAGRCQLDASAVRDIPPEFGLCAHIRTSVLLAAPLLARFGQARIGRPGGDRIGRRRLDTHLSALQAFGVEIDIAADHFFLRAQKLRGCDLFLDEMSVTGTEQAVLAGVVAEGRTHIGLSLIHI
;
A
#
# COMPACT_ATOMS: atom_id res chain seq x y z
N MET A 1 -1.49 15.72 1.33
CA MET A 1 -0.21 14.99 1.32
C MET A 1 0.98 15.84 0.86
N GLY A 2 0.80 16.89 0.03
CA GLY A 2 1.89 17.78 -0.41
C GLY A 2 2.67 17.29 -1.65
N VAL A 3 2.06 16.41 -2.45
CA VAL A 3 2.57 16.08 -3.78
C VAL A 3 2.20 17.22 -4.73
N GLU A 4 3.19 17.77 -5.45
CA GLU A 4 2.94 18.71 -6.53
C GLU A 4 2.65 17.95 -7.83
N VAL A 5 1.61 18.39 -8.53
CA VAL A 5 1.15 17.73 -9.76
C VAL A 5 1.11 18.75 -10.89
N HIS A 6 1.89 18.53 -11.94
CA HIS A 6 1.86 19.32 -13.15
C HIS A 6 1.37 18.47 -14.32
N PHE A 7 0.27 18.91 -14.94
CA PHE A 7 -0.29 18.21 -16.10
C PHE A 7 -0.23 19.12 -17.33
N VAL A 8 0.68 18.81 -18.27
CA VAL A 8 0.90 19.63 -19.48
C VAL A 8 1.02 18.72 -20.70
N ALA A 9 0.24 19.01 -21.73
CA ALA A 9 0.31 18.34 -23.04
C ALA A 9 0.29 16.78 -22.95
N GLY A 10 -0.57 16.22 -22.12
CA GLY A 10 -0.70 14.78 -21.94
C GLY A 10 0.39 14.13 -21.09
N ARG A 11 1.29 14.92 -20.50
CA ARG A 11 2.32 14.46 -19.55
C ARG A 11 1.93 14.86 -18.15
N CYS A 12 2.05 13.91 -17.20
CA CYS A 12 1.87 14.13 -15.77
C CYS A 12 3.25 14.09 -15.10
N GLN A 13 3.63 15.18 -14.46
CA GLN A 13 4.82 15.27 -13.61
C GLN A 13 4.36 15.31 -12.16
N LEU A 14 4.92 14.44 -11.33
CA LEU A 14 4.65 14.35 -9.91
C LEU A 14 5.94 14.65 -9.15
N ASP A 15 5.88 15.60 -8.24
CA ASP A 15 6.96 15.87 -7.29
C ASP A 15 6.47 15.54 -5.87
N ALA A 16 7.06 14.50 -5.30
CA ALA A 16 6.78 14.03 -3.96
C ALA A 16 7.85 14.42 -2.92
N SER A 17 8.77 15.32 -3.26
CA SER A 17 9.85 15.75 -2.37
C SER A 17 9.32 16.39 -1.08
N ALA A 18 8.24 17.17 -1.19
CA ALA A 18 7.58 17.86 -0.09
C ALA A 18 6.44 17.08 0.58
N VAL A 19 6.34 15.77 0.33
CA VAL A 19 5.30 14.91 0.96
C VAL A 19 5.45 14.93 2.48
N ARG A 20 4.33 15.15 3.16
CA ARG A 20 4.21 15.19 4.63
C ARG A 20 3.38 14.01 5.12
N ASP A 21 3.56 13.66 6.41
CA ASP A 21 2.75 12.65 7.09
C ASP A 21 1.32 13.17 7.35
N ILE A 22 0.60 13.35 6.25
CA ILE A 22 -0.82 13.71 6.23
C ILE A 22 -1.55 12.57 5.50
N PRO A 23 -2.55 11.94 6.10
CA PRO A 23 -3.27 10.85 5.47
C PRO A 23 -3.91 11.31 4.14
N PRO A 24 -4.01 10.42 3.14
CA PRO A 24 -4.84 10.69 1.97
C PRO A 24 -6.29 10.89 2.42
N GLU A 25 -7.01 11.71 1.68
CA GLU A 25 -8.43 11.93 1.95
C GLU A 25 -9.21 10.61 1.86
N PHE A 26 -9.89 10.22 2.95
CA PHE A 26 -10.56 8.92 3.04
C PHE A 26 -11.72 8.78 2.06
N GLY A 27 -12.39 9.89 1.73
CA GLY A 27 -13.42 9.92 0.70
C GLY A 27 -12.85 9.54 -0.67
N LEU A 28 -11.66 10.03 -1.05
CA LEU A 28 -10.99 9.65 -2.28
C LEU A 28 -10.53 8.19 -2.25
N CYS A 29 -10.03 7.70 -1.11
CA CYS A 29 -9.67 6.28 -0.95
C CYS A 29 -10.88 5.37 -1.22
N ALA A 30 -12.08 5.77 -0.80
CA ALA A 30 -13.30 5.01 -1.02
C ALA A 30 -13.71 4.89 -2.50
N HIS A 31 -13.15 5.70 -3.38
CA HIS A 31 -13.38 5.62 -4.83
C HIS A 31 -12.27 4.89 -5.59
N ILE A 32 -11.10 4.68 -4.99
CA ILE A 32 -9.93 4.17 -5.69
C ILE A 32 -9.36 2.96 -4.96
N ARG A 33 -9.49 1.77 -5.56
CA ARG A 33 -8.97 0.53 -4.96
C ARG A 33 -7.47 0.57 -4.69
N THR A 34 -6.70 1.08 -5.64
CA THR A 34 -5.24 1.15 -5.56
C THR A 34 -4.73 2.13 -4.50
N SER A 35 -5.60 2.87 -3.82
CA SER A 35 -5.22 3.70 -2.67
C SER A 35 -4.54 2.89 -1.56
N VAL A 36 -4.81 1.59 -1.44
CA VAL A 36 -4.14 0.69 -0.50
C VAL A 36 -2.63 0.60 -0.74
N LEU A 37 -2.17 0.75 -1.99
CA LEU A 37 -0.75 0.67 -2.36
C LEU A 37 0.08 1.83 -1.79
N LEU A 38 -0.57 2.91 -1.34
CA LEU A 38 0.12 4.00 -0.63
C LEU A 38 0.67 3.56 0.74
N ALA A 39 0.21 2.44 1.28
CA ALA A 39 0.62 1.98 2.61
C ALA A 39 2.13 1.73 2.70
N ALA A 40 2.72 0.93 1.80
CA ALA A 40 4.14 0.61 1.85
C ALA A 40 5.05 1.85 1.70
N PRO A 41 4.88 2.73 0.70
CA PRO A 41 5.72 3.92 0.56
C PRO A 41 5.55 4.92 1.71
N LEU A 42 4.37 5.04 2.31
CA LEU A 42 4.17 5.91 3.47
C LEU A 42 4.84 5.33 4.72
N LEU A 43 4.73 4.02 4.95
CA LEU A 43 5.45 3.33 6.02
C LEU A 43 6.96 3.50 5.88
N ALA A 44 7.49 3.35 4.66
CA ALA A 44 8.92 3.53 4.40
C ALA A 44 9.41 4.96 4.71
N ARG A 45 8.59 5.98 4.44
CA ARG A 45 8.96 7.38 4.65
C ARG A 45 8.75 7.87 6.07
N PHE A 46 7.66 7.44 6.71
CA PHE A 46 7.20 8.04 7.98
C PHE A 46 7.11 7.04 9.13
N GLY A 47 7.33 5.75 8.89
CA GLY A 47 7.14 4.69 9.90
C GLY A 47 5.68 4.44 10.26
N GLN A 48 4.76 5.20 9.69
CA GLN A 48 3.31 5.07 9.89
C GLN A 48 2.53 5.48 8.64
N ALA A 49 1.31 4.94 8.52
CA ALA A 49 0.37 5.32 7.47
C ALA A 49 -1.06 5.22 7.96
N ARG A 50 -1.93 6.12 7.51
CA ARG A 50 -3.37 6.03 7.68
C ARG A 50 -3.99 5.97 6.30
N ILE A 51 -4.66 4.87 6.00
CA ILE A 51 -5.27 4.63 4.68
C ILE A 51 -6.76 4.46 4.87
N GLY A 52 -7.57 5.32 4.25
CA GLY A 52 -9.02 5.15 4.20
C GLY A 52 -9.39 3.81 3.56
N ARG A 53 -10.55 3.26 3.91
CA ARG A 53 -10.98 1.97 3.33
C ARG A 53 -11.05 2.07 1.81
N PRO A 54 -10.22 1.29 1.08
CA PRO A 54 -10.20 1.34 -0.38
C PRO A 54 -11.51 0.83 -0.97
N GLY A 55 -12.12 1.63 -1.83
CA GLY A 55 -13.34 1.29 -2.54
C GLY A 55 -13.09 0.88 -3.99
N GLY A 56 -13.74 1.57 -4.92
CA GLY A 56 -13.72 1.31 -6.36
C GLY A 56 -14.96 0.55 -6.83
N ASP A 57 -14.91 -0.02 -8.04
CA ASP A 57 -16.04 -0.69 -8.66
C ASP A 57 -16.59 -1.86 -7.83
N ARG A 58 -17.92 -1.93 -7.76
CA ARG A 58 -18.63 -3.00 -7.03
C ARG A 58 -18.79 -4.24 -7.92
N ILE A 59 -17.67 -4.92 -8.19
CA ILE A 59 -17.63 -6.15 -9.02
C ILE A 59 -17.58 -7.43 -8.17
N GLY A 60 -18.18 -7.41 -6.98
CA GLY A 60 -18.20 -8.53 -6.07
C GLY A 60 -17.39 -8.28 -4.78
N ARG A 61 -17.22 -9.35 -3.98
CA ARG A 61 -16.51 -9.29 -2.70
C ARG A 61 -15.00 -9.25 -2.95
N ARG A 62 -14.39 -8.08 -2.76
CA ARG A 62 -12.95 -7.88 -2.92
C ARG A 62 -12.31 -7.68 -1.54
N ARG A 63 -11.66 -8.72 -1.08
CA ARG A 63 -10.97 -8.73 0.23
C ARG A 63 -9.71 -7.85 0.17
N LEU A 64 -9.30 -7.36 1.33
CA LEU A 64 -8.03 -6.65 1.54
C LEU A 64 -7.05 -7.49 2.38
N ASP A 65 -7.48 -8.67 2.79
CA ASP A 65 -6.73 -9.51 3.71
C ASP A 65 -5.34 -9.82 3.17
N THR A 66 -5.22 -10.15 1.87
CA THR A 66 -3.92 -10.40 1.21
C THR A 66 -2.96 -9.22 1.35
N HIS A 67 -3.46 -7.98 1.17
CA HIS A 67 -2.63 -6.77 1.31
C HIS A 67 -2.18 -6.58 2.76
N LEU A 68 -3.10 -6.76 3.71
CA LEU A 68 -2.83 -6.57 5.13
C LEU A 68 -1.90 -7.67 5.66
N SER A 69 -2.17 -8.95 5.30
CA SER A 69 -1.31 -10.08 5.68
C SER A 69 0.11 -9.94 5.11
N ALA A 70 0.23 -9.47 3.86
CA ALA A 70 1.54 -9.17 3.29
C ALA A 70 2.29 -8.13 4.13
N LEU A 71 1.66 -6.99 4.47
CA LEU A 71 2.30 -5.97 5.31
C LEU A 71 2.66 -6.49 6.70
N GLN A 72 1.80 -7.31 7.32
CA GLN A 72 2.09 -7.94 8.61
C GLN A 72 3.33 -8.84 8.56
N ALA A 73 3.52 -9.58 7.47
CA ALA A 73 4.71 -10.41 7.28
C ALA A 73 6.00 -9.57 7.25
N PHE A 74 5.95 -8.33 6.76
CA PHE A 74 7.06 -7.36 6.83
C PHE A 74 7.23 -6.69 8.22
N GLY A 75 6.42 -7.07 9.22
CA GLY A 75 6.49 -6.56 10.58
C GLY A 75 5.65 -5.31 10.83
N VAL A 76 4.65 -5.06 9.99
CA VAL A 76 3.71 -3.93 10.17
C VAL A 76 2.65 -4.28 11.21
N GLU A 77 2.48 -3.43 12.20
CA GLU A 77 1.33 -3.44 13.11
C GLU A 77 0.13 -2.76 12.45
N ILE A 78 -1.04 -3.36 12.54
CA ILE A 78 -2.26 -2.89 11.86
C ILE A 78 -3.40 -2.77 12.84
N ASP A 79 -3.89 -1.56 13.03
CA ASP A 79 -5.13 -1.28 13.75
C ASP A 79 -6.25 -0.98 12.73
N ILE A 80 -7.38 -1.67 12.88
CA ILE A 80 -8.52 -1.55 11.98
C ILE A 80 -9.60 -0.71 12.63
N ALA A 81 -9.81 0.50 12.11
CA ALA A 81 -10.91 1.38 12.47
C ALA A 81 -12.13 1.20 11.53
N ALA A 82 -13.22 1.89 11.82
CA ALA A 82 -14.45 1.79 11.03
C ALA A 82 -14.24 2.27 9.58
N ASP A 83 -13.48 3.34 9.37
CA ASP A 83 -13.31 4.04 8.10
C ASP A 83 -11.89 4.00 7.54
N HIS A 84 -10.90 3.53 8.31
CA HIS A 84 -9.51 3.49 7.89
C HIS A 84 -8.72 2.36 8.54
N PHE A 85 -7.51 2.14 8.03
CA PHE A 85 -6.45 1.32 8.63
C PHE A 85 -5.36 2.24 9.14
N PHE A 86 -4.91 2.01 10.36
CA PHE A 86 -3.73 2.64 10.91
C PHE A 86 -2.60 1.61 10.97
N LEU A 87 -1.50 1.92 10.30
CA LEU A 87 -0.38 1.04 10.03
C LEU A 87 0.87 1.64 10.68
N ARG A 88 1.67 0.81 11.34
CA ARG A 88 2.92 1.24 11.98
C ARG A 88 4.01 0.22 11.76
N ALA A 89 5.22 0.70 11.49
CA ALA A 89 6.41 -0.12 11.48
C ALA A 89 7.64 0.77 11.74
N GLN A 90 8.50 0.39 12.65
CA GLN A 90 9.80 1.08 12.82
C GLN A 90 10.67 0.87 11.58
N LYS A 91 10.69 -0.36 11.08
CA LYS A 91 11.39 -0.79 9.87
C LYS A 91 10.65 -1.96 9.25
N LEU A 92 10.57 -1.97 7.93
CA LEU A 92 10.11 -3.15 7.20
C LEU A 92 11.25 -4.16 7.12
N ARG A 93 10.96 -5.43 7.38
CA ARG A 93 11.94 -6.53 7.36
C ARG A 93 11.59 -7.52 6.27
N GLY A 94 12.61 -7.93 5.53
CA GLY A 94 12.46 -8.98 4.52
C GLY A 94 11.97 -10.28 5.14
N CYS A 95 11.13 -11.00 4.41
CA CYS A 95 10.48 -12.22 4.86
C CYS A 95 10.23 -13.19 3.71
N ASP A 96 9.96 -14.44 4.05
CA ASP A 96 9.42 -15.42 3.14
C ASP A 96 7.89 -15.34 3.23
N LEU A 97 7.27 -14.78 2.18
CA LEU A 97 5.85 -14.53 2.08
C LEU A 97 5.23 -15.42 1.02
N PHE A 98 4.16 -16.14 1.38
CA PHE A 98 3.30 -16.84 0.44
C PHE A 98 1.91 -16.20 0.51
N LEU A 99 1.46 -15.59 -0.60
CA LEU A 99 0.16 -14.91 -0.65
C LEU A 99 -0.97 -15.92 -0.50
N ASP A 100 -2.06 -15.55 0.14
CA ASP A 100 -3.24 -16.40 0.37
C ASP A 100 -4.14 -16.51 -0.87
N GLU A 101 -3.97 -15.61 -1.83
CA GLU A 101 -4.65 -15.64 -3.14
C GLU A 101 -3.76 -15.01 -4.23
N MET A 102 -4.03 -15.37 -5.48
CA MET A 102 -3.41 -14.72 -6.64
C MET A 102 -4.04 -13.33 -6.83
N SER A 103 -3.41 -12.32 -6.28
CA SER A 103 -3.86 -10.93 -6.32
C SER A 103 -2.80 -10.04 -6.96
N VAL A 104 -3.16 -9.32 -8.03
CA VAL A 104 -2.26 -8.34 -8.66
C VAL A 104 -1.84 -7.27 -7.66
N THR A 105 -2.82 -6.55 -7.09
CA THR A 105 -2.52 -5.46 -6.15
C THR A 105 -1.95 -5.96 -4.81
N GLY A 106 -2.26 -7.20 -4.39
CA GLY A 106 -1.61 -7.85 -3.26
C GLY A 106 -0.11 -8.11 -3.53
N THR A 107 0.21 -8.59 -4.74
CA THR A 107 1.60 -8.75 -5.20
C THR A 107 2.31 -7.40 -5.28
N GLU A 108 1.69 -6.39 -5.89
CA GLU A 108 2.24 -5.03 -5.96
C GLU A 108 2.54 -4.46 -4.56
N GLN A 109 1.63 -4.65 -3.60
CA GLN A 109 1.83 -4.24 -2.21
C GLN A 109 3.04 -4.92 -1.58
N ALA A 110 3.18 -6.25 -1.78
CA ALA A 110 4.30 -7.03 -1.26
C ALA A 110 5.63 -6.60 -1.90
N VAL A 111 5.64 -6.34 -3.22
CA VAL A 111 6.82 -5.84 -3.93
C VAL A 111 7.23 -4.46 -3.44
N LEU A 112 6.28 -3.52 -3.32
CA LEU A 112 6.56 -2.18 -2.81
C LEU A 112 7.13 -2.21 -1.39
N ALA A 113 6.63 -3.09 -0.52
CA ALA A 113 7.18 -3.28 0.82
C ALA A 113 8.58 -3.93 0.77
N GLY A 114 8.76 -4.95 -0.07
CA GLY A 114 10.02 -5.69 -0.21
C GLY A 114 11.18 -4.84 -0.73
N VAL A 115 10.91 -3.88 -1.64
CA VAL A 115 11.95 -2.96 -2.17
C VAL A 115 12.59 -2.11 -1.07
N VAL A 116 11.83 -1.76 -0.04
CA VAL A 116 12.29 -0.88 1.05
C VAL A 116 12.58 -1.63 2.35
N ALA A 117 12.33 -2.93 2.38
CA ALA A 117 12.57 -3.78 3.54
C ALA A 117 14.07 -4.08 3.71
N GLU A 118 14.52 -4.15 4.96
CA GLU A 118 15.88 -4.63 5.28
C GLU A 118 15.96 -6.15 5.19
N GLY A 119 16.92 -6.67 4.42
CA GLY A 119 17.14 -8.09 4.26
C GLY A 119 16.58 -8.66 2.96
N ARG A 120 16.36 -9.96 2.94
CA ARG A 120 15.90 -10.70 1.75
C ARG A 120 14.39 -10.92 1.83
N THR A 121 13.72 -10.79 0.70
CA THR A 121 12.28 -11.08 0.58
C THR A 121 12.06 -12.12 -0.52
N HIS A 122 11.26 -13.13 -0.21
CA HIS A 122 10.69 -14.07 -1.16
C HIS A 122 9.18 -13.94 -1.18
N ILE A 123 8.61 -13.83 -2.37
CA ILE A 123 7.14 -13.73 -2.54
C ILE A 123 6.70 -14.90 -3.41
N GLY A 124 5.97 -15.85 -2.81
CA GLY A 124 5.33 -16.96 -3.50
C GLY A 124 3.87 -16.66 -3.82
N LEU A 125 3.31 -17.36 -4.82
CA LEU A 125 1.97 -17.17 -5.37
C LEU A 125 1.74 -15.74 -5.88
N SER A 126 2.81 -15.09 -6.34
CA SER A 126 2.72 -13.74 -6.92
C SER A 126 2.15 -13.78 -8.34
N LEU A 127 1.36 -12.77 -8.69
CA LEU A 127 0.77 -12.61 -10.03
C LEU A 127 1.53 -11.54 -10.80
N ILE A 128 2.79 -11.82 -11.14
CA ILE A 128 3.66 -10.90 -11.89
C ILE A 128 3.67 -11.23 -13.39
N HIS A 129 3.41 -12.48 -13.74
CA HIS A 129 3.36 -12.93 -15.13
C HIS A 129 1.96 -13.43 -15.46
N ILE A 130 1.34 -12.78 -16.41
CA ILE A 130 0.13 -13.21 -17.10
C ILE A 130 0.52 -13.63 -18.50
#